data_f8f920e6bf01e0506f1eeb7cc326f632
#
_entry.id   f8f920e6bf01e0506f1eeb7cc326f632
#
_cell.length_a   1.000
_cell.length_b   1.000
_cell.length_c   1.000
_cell.angle_alpha   90.00
_cell.angle_beta   90.00
_cell.angle_gamma   90.00
#
_symmetry.space_group_name_H-M   'P 1'
#
loop_
_entity.id
_entity.type
_entity.pdbx_description
1 polymer ?
#
loop_
_entity_poly.entity_id
_entity_poly.type
_entity_poly.pdbx_seq_one_letter_code
_entity_poly.pdbx_strand_id
1 'polypeptide(L)'
;TAKYSRLPDLNASIGGDASFGRVLSSDNTYKDNNQTSGSLNISTSLPVFQGMRINRQVKGGKLDLAAAMQDLERAREDVSINVMTLYLEVLYNKELTDVAERQLALSTLQATQSRELVAAGKQPESARYESEALMAKDQLSLTQARNDLQLALLNLSQALNRESAAGFDVVVPELDSVTLASLHRLGTADGVYN
;
A
#
# COMPACT_ATOMS: atom_id res chain seq x y z
N THR A 1 -20.94 19.99 1.07
CA THR A 1 -21.37 20.76 2.29
C THR A 1 -21.32 22.26 2.04
N ALA A 2 -20.31 22.83 1.37
CA ALA A 2 -20.18 24.28 1.15
C ALA A 2 -21.38 24.95 0.40
N LYS A 3 -22.14 24.21 -0.38
CA LYS A 3 -23.34 24.74 -1.04
C LYS A 3 -24.49 25.02 -0.06
N TYR A 4 -24.61 24.21 0.99
CA TYR A 4 -25.67 24.29 1.99
C TYR A 4 -25.45 25.41 3.00
N SER A 5 -24.24 26.01 3.07
CA SER A 5 -23.98 27.18 3.91
C SER A 5 -24.70 28.45 3.48
N ARG A 6 -25.46 28.40 2.38
CA ARG A 6 -26.38 29.46 1.95
C ARG A 6 -27.78 29.33 2.52
N LEU A 7 -28.11 28.16 3.09
CA LEU A 7 -29.42 27.94 3.69
C LEU A 7 -29.41 28.46 5.13
N PRO A 8 -30.58 28.88 5.66
CA PRO A 8 -30.71 29.22 7.05
C PRO A 8 -30.38 28.00 7.93
N ASP A 9 -29.67 28.21 9.00
CA ASP A 9 -29.51 27.21 10.04
C ASP A 9 -30.65 27.33 11.06
N LEU A 10 -31.03 26.21 11.65
CA LEU A 10 -32.03 26.15 12.70
C LEU A 10 -31.42 25.45 13.91
N ASN A 11 -31.32 26.21 15.01
CA ASN A 11 -30.83 25.71 16.29
C ASN A 11 -31.97 25.76 17.31
N ALA A 12 -32.17 24.63 17.98
CA ALA A 12 -33.09 24.53 19.10
C ALA A 12 -32.30 24.12 20.35
N SER A 13 -32.46 24.87 21.44
CA SER A 13 -31.85 24.52 22.71
C SER A 13 -32.90 24.56 23.81
N ILE A 14 -32.82 23.57 24.70
CA ILE A 14 -33.63 23.50 25.89
C ILE A 14 -32.71 23.54 27.11
N GLY A 15 -33.00 24.40 28.05
CA GLY A 15 -32.23 24.53 29.27
C GLY A 15 -33.16 24.51 30.49
N GLY A 16 -32.67 23.95 31.57
CA GLY A 16 -33.37 23.98 32.86
C GLY A 16 -32.35 24.30 33.96
N ASP A 17 -32.68 25.30 34.74
CA ASP A 17 -31.88 25.71 35.90
C ASP A 17 -32.71 25.60 37.18
N ALA A 18 -32.13 25.01 38.20
CA ALA A 18 -32.71 24.95 39.53
C ALA A 18 -31.72 25.58 40.51
N SER A 19 -32.14 26.66 41.17
CA SER A 19 -31.35 27.31 42.21
C SER A 19 -32.03 27.15 43.55
N PHE A 20 -31.26 26.68 44.50
CA PHE A 20 -31.72 26.49 45.90
C PHE A 20 -30.80 27.28 46.81
N GLY A 21 -31.38 28.07 47.69
CA GLY A 21 -30.58 28.82 48.62
C GLY A 21 -31.32 29.93 49.31
N ARG A 22 -30.60 30.65 50.20
CA ARG A 22 -31.11 31.83 50.90
C ARG A 22 -30.68 33.09 50.18
N VAL A 23 -31.62 33.91 49.87
CA VAL A 23 -31.40 35.22 49.24
C VAL A 23 -31.78 36.34 50.22
N LEU A 24 -30.95 37.36 50.29
CA LEU A 24 -31.28 38.57 51.07
C LEU A 24 -32.38 39.37 50.37
N SER A 25 -33.52 39.47 51.02
CA SER A 25 -34.65 40.26 50.53
C SER A 25 -34.39 41.77 50.73
N SER A 26 -35.14 42.60 49.99
CA SER A 26 -35.11 44.06 50.15
C SER A 26 -35.40 44.54 51.57
N ASP A 27 -36.01 43.71 52.38
CA ASP A 27 -36.35 43.95 53.78
C ASP A 27 -35.17 43.61 54.74
N ASN A 28 -33.98 43.35 54.20
CA ASN A 28 -32.78 42.96 54.93
C ASN A 28 -32.96 41.66 55.78
N THR A 29 -33.90 40.80 55.35
CA THR A 29 -34.14 39.45 55.92
C THR A 29 -33.77 38.37 54.94
N TYR A 30 -33.20 37.27 55.44
CA TYR A 30 -32.90 36.06 54.60
C TYR A 30 -34.16 35.24 54.44
N LYS A 31 -34.56 35.04 53.17
CA LYS A 31 -35.64 34.14 52.79
C LYS A 31 -35.12 33.00 51.94
N ASP A 32 -35.65 31.80 52.21
CA ASP A 32 -35.36 30.64 51.36
C ASP A 32 -36.01 30.86 49.98
N ASN A 33 -35.22 30.86 48.96
CA ASN A 33 -35.66 31.02 47.56
C ASN A 33 -35.28 29.78 46.75
N ASN A 34 -36.28 28.94 46.46
CA ASN A 34 -36.14 27.82 45.58
C ASN A 34 -36.77 28.25 44.24
N GLN A 35 -35.90 28.44 43.23
CA GLN A 35 -36.34 28.87 41.92
C GLN A 35 -35.96 27.79 40.88
N THR A 36 -36.96 27.33 40.13
CA THR A 36 -36.75 26.46 38.97
C THR A 36 -37.18 27.25 37.75
N SER A 37 -36.30 27.35 36.76
CA SER A 37 -36.58 27.99 35.48
C SER A 37 -36.31 27.04 34.33
N GLY A 38 -37.19 27.07 33.36
CA GLY A 38 -37.05 26.33 32.09
C GLY A 38 -36.95 27.32 30.93
N SER A 39 -36.02 27.13 30.04
CA SER A 39 -35.88 27.93 28.83
C SER A 39 -35.92 27.05 27.59
N LEU A 40 -36.70 27.46 26.61
CA LEU A 40 -36.71 26.90 25.26
C LEU A 40 -36.30 28.02 24.31
N ASN A 41 -35.20 27.82 23.59
CA ASN A 41 -34.73 28.80 22.64
C ASN A 41 -34.68 28.14 21.23
N ILE A 42 -35.34 28.75 20.27
CA ILE A 42 -35.31 28.38 18.86
C ILE A 42 -34.74 29.61 18.13
N SER A 43 -33.60 29.42 17.48
CA SER A 43 -32.94 30.47 16.70
C SER A 43 -32.65 29.99 15.29
N THR A 44 -32.84 30.91 14.35
CA THR A 44 -32.43 30.68 12.95
C THR A 44 -31.58 31.85 12.49
N SER A 45 -30.52 31.56 11.75
CA SER A 45 -29.68 32.62 11.17
C SER A 45 -29.50 32.38 9.67
N LEU A 46 -29.60 33.43 8.89
CA LEU A 46 -29.39 33.43 7.47
C LEU A 46 -28.33 34.47 7.11
N PRO A 47 -27.15 34.06 6.60
CA PRO A 47 -26.15 35.01 6.16
C PRO A 47 -26.56 35.68 4.85
N VAL A 48 -27.04 36.92 4.88
CA VAL A 48 -27.48 37.66 3.71
C VAL A 48 -26.32 38.10 2.82
N PHE A 49 -25.24 38.61 3.44
CA PHE A 49 -24.05 39.04 2.72
C PHE A 49 -22.77 38.80 3.54
N GLN A 50 -21.82 38.11 2.96
CA GLN A 50 -20.52 37.78 3.57
C GLN A 50 -19.33 38.09 2.64
N GLY A 51 -19.40 39.15 1.85
CA GLY A 51 -18.28 39.60 1.02
C GLY A 51 -17.79 38.55 0.03
N MET A 52 -18.68 37.78 -0.62
CA MET A 52 -18.36 36.68 -1.54
C MET A 52 -17.64 35.48 -0.90
N ARG A 53 -17.52 35.43 0.42
CA ARG A 53 -16.83 34.33 1.13
C ARG A 53 -17.39 32.96 0.76
N ILE A 54 -18.71 32.80 0.74
CA ILE A 54 -19.37 31.54 0.41
C ILE A 54 -19.07 31.12 -1.07
N ASN A 55 -19.06 32.08 -2.00
CA ASN A 55 -18.74 31.79 -3.41
C ASN A 55 -17.29 31.33 -3.58
N ARG A 56 -16.36 31.95 -2.84
CA ARG A 56 -14.95 31.53 -2.85
C ARG A 56 -14.78 30.15 -2.19
N GLN A 57 -15.49 29.88 -1.12
CA GLN A 57 -15.49 28.58 -0.46
C GLN A 57 -16.07 27.45 -1.35
N VAL A 58 -17.13 27.73 -2.12
CA VAL A 58 -17.67 26.77 -3.11
C VAL A 58 -16.67 26.54 -4.24
N LYS A 59 -15.99 27.59 -4.72
CA LYS A 59 -14.90 27.44 -5.71
C LYS A 59 -13.74 26.60 -5.14
N GLY A 60 -13.28 26.90 -3.93
CA GLY A 60 -12.25 26.13 -3.22
C GLY A 60 -12.63 24.65 -3.16
N GLY A 61 -13.83 24.33 -2.65
CA GLY A 61 -14.29 22.96 -2.56
C GLY A 61 -14.42 22.22 -3.91
N LYS A 62 -14.60 22.94 -5.04
CA LYS A 62 -14.53 22.33 -6.38
C LYS A 62 -13.09 21.99 -6.78
N LEU A 63 -12.14 22.87 -6.45
CA LEU A 63 -10.72 22.64 -6.69
C LEU A 63 -10.20 21.49 -5.82
N ASP A 64 -10.62 21.44 -4.55
CA ASP A 64 -10.29 20.33 -3.64
C ASP A 64 -10.80 19.00 -4.16
N LEU A 65 -12.03 18.97 -4.73
CA LEU A 65 -12.56 17.77 -5.37
C LEU A 65 -11.72 17.37 -6.60
N ALA A 66 -11.34 18.33 -7.44
CA ALA A 66 -10.50 18.06 -8.62
C ALA A 66 -9.12 17.54 -8.20
N ALA A 67 -8.52 18.12 -7.17
CA ALA A 67 -7.26 17.63 -6.60
C ALA A 67 -7.40 16.20 -6.07
N ALA A 68 -8.44 15.90 -5.29
CA ALA A 68 -8.70 14.56 -4.78
C ALA A 68 -8.93 13.51 -5.89
N MET A 69 -9.49 13.92 -7.03
CA MET A 69 -9.61 13.03 -8.20
C MET A 69 -8.24 12.72 -8.82
N GLN A 70 -7.35 13.71 -8.91
CA GLN A 70 -5.97 13.48 -9.38
C GLN A 70 -5.17 12.62 -8.39
N ASP A 71 -5.35 12.83 -7.09
CA ASP A 71 -4.73 12.00 -6.06
C ASP A 71 -5.20 10.53 -6.14
N LEU A 72 -6.47 10.30 -6.48
CA LEU A 72 -6.99 8.94 -6.71
C LEU A 72 -6.34 8.27 -7.93
N GLU A 73 -6.21 9.00 -9.04
CA GLU A 73 -5.53 8.46 -10.24
C GLU A 73 -4.07 8.14 -9.94
N ARG A 74 -3.37 9.05 -9.27
CA ARG A 74 -2.00 8.80 -8.81
C ARG A 74 -1.88 7.56 -7.92
N ALA A 75 -2.79 7.40 -6.97
CA ALA A 75 -2.79 6.23 -6.10
C ALA A 75 -3.02 4.92 -6.88
N ARG A 76 -3.84 4.95 -7.95
CA ARG A 76 -4.02 3.79 -8.84
C ARG A 76 -2.76 3.47 -9.62
N GLU A 77 -2.08 4.49 -10.14
CA GLU A 77 -0.80 4.33 -10.84
C GLU A 77 0.27 3.77 -9.91
N ASP A 78 0.39 4.29 -8.69
CA ASP A 78 1.33 3.81 -7.67
C ASP A 78 1.09 2.32 -7.33
N VAL A 79 -0.16 1.90 -7.19
CA VAL A 79 -0.51 0.48 -6.98
C VAL A 79 -0.11 -0.37 -8.20
N SER A 80 -0.37 0.11 -9.41
CA SER A 80 -0.02 -0.61 -10.65
C SER A 80 1.48 -0.79 -10.78
N ILE A 81 2.26 0.26 -10.50
CA ILE A 81 3.74 0.21 -10.52
C ILE A 81 4.26 -0.75 -9.46
N ASN A 82 3.69 -0.71 -8.24
CA ASN A 82 4.10 -1.61 -7.17
C ASN A 82 3.84 -3.08 -7.55
N VAL A 83 2.66 -3.40 -8.06
CA VAL A 83 2.33 -4.76 -8.52
C VAL A 83 3.26 -5.20 -9.65
N MET A 84 3.56 -4.32 -10.62
CA MET A 84 4.49 -4.60 -11.71
C MET A 84 5.91 -4.90 -11.18
N THR A 85 6.38 -4.13 -10.21
CA THR A 85 7.69 -4.33 -9.59
C THR A 85 7.77 -5.70 -8.91
N LEU A 86 6.76 -6.06 -8.10
CA LEU A 86 6.68 -7.36 -7.44
C LEU A 86 6.56 -8.52 -8.44
N TYR A 87 5.84 -8.30 -9.54
CA TYR A 87 5.76 -9.28 -10.62
C TYR A 87 7.12 -9.55 -11.26
N LEU A 88 7.88 -8.49 -11.56
CA LEU A 88 9.24 -8.62 -12.12
C LEU A 88 10.19 -9.28 -11.12
N GLU A 89 10.04 -9.03 -9.83
CA GLU A 89 10.80 -9.69 -8.78
C GLU A 89 10.53 -11.20 -8.74
N VAL A 90 9.27 -11.62 -8.92
CA VAL A 90 8.94 -13.05 -9.04
C VAL A 90 9.60 -13.67 -10.28
N LEU A 91 9.52 -13.02 -11.44
CA LEU A 91 10.18 -13.51 -12.65
C LEU A 91 11.69 -13.64 -12.48
N TYR A 92 12.33 -12.64 -11.88
CA TYR A 92 13.75 -12.65 -11.57
C TYR A 92 14.14 -13.82 -10.67
N ASN A 93 13.42 -14.05 -9.56
CA ASN A 93 13.70 -15.15 -8.64
C ASN A 93 13.39 -16.52 -9.27
N LYS A 94 12.44 -16.60 -10.21
CA LYS A 94 12.17 -17.82 -10.98
C LYS A 94 13.36 -18.20 -11.86
N GLU A 95 13.93 -17.23 -12.58
CA GLU A 95 15.14 -17.42 -13.38
C GLU A 95 16.37 -17.77 -12.52
N LEU A 96 16.55 -17.10 -11.37
CA LEU A 96 17.64 -17.44 -10.44
C LEU A 96 17.52 -18.87 -9.92
N THR A 97 16.30 -19.35 -9.66
CA THR A 97 16.06 -20.72 -9.21
C THR A 97 16.45 -21.71 -10.31
N ASP A 98 16.07 -21.46 -11.56
CA ASP A 98 16.44 -22.31 -12.71
C ASP A 98 17.96 -22.35 -12.92
N VAL A 99 18.63 -21.21 -12.83
CA VAL A 99 20.12 -21.12 -12.87
C VAL A 99 20.74 -21.93 -11.75
N ALA A 100 20.24 -21.81 -10.52
CA ALA A 100 20.76 -22.54 -9.37
C ALA A 100 20.53 -24.07 -9.52
N GLU A 101 19.41 -24.51 -10.10
CA GLU A 101 19.14 -25.92 -10.41
C GLU A 101 20.13 -26.49 -11.42
N ARG A 102 20.39 -25.75 -12.50
CA ARG A 102 21.38 -26.15 -13.53
C ARG A 102 22.78 -26.20 -12.93
N GLN A 103 23.16 -25.23 -12.08
CA GLN A 103 24.46 -25.19 -11.41
C GLN A 103 24.64 -26.39 -10.48
N LEU A 104 23.63 -26.74 -9.68
CA LEU A 104 23.67 -27.92 -8.82
C LEU A 104 23.78 -29.22 -9.64
N ALA A 105 23.05 -29.33 -10.78
CA ALA A 105 23.16 -30.46 -11.65
C ALA A 105 24.60 -30.64 -12.18
N LEU A 106 25.26 -29.55 -12.58
CA LEU A 106 26.63 -29.56 -13.04
C LEU A 106 27.62 -29.97 -11.92
N SER A 107 27.52 -29.39 -10.75
CA SER A 107 28.40 -29.74 -9.61
C SER A 107 28.18 -31.15 -9.10
N THR A 108 26.96 -31.68 -9.22
CA THR A 108 26.65 -33.10 -8.93
C THR A 108 27.36 -34.05 -9.88
N LEU A 109 27.35 -33.72 -11.20
CA LEU A 109 28.13 -34.49 -12.20
C LEU A 109 29.63 -34.43 -11.91
N GLN A 110 30.17 -33.25 -11.60
CA GLN A 110 31.57 -33.07 -11.26
C GLN A 110 31.96 -33.86 -9.99
N ALA A 111 31.13 -33.87 -8.97
CA ALA A 111 31.36 -34.63 -7.75
C ALA A 111 31.35 -36.13 -8.01
N THR A 112 30.45 -36.60 -8.86
CA THR A 112 30.38 -38.01 -9.28
C THR A 112 31.63 -38.43 -10.07
N GLN A 113 32.03 -37.62 -11.05
CA GLN A 113 33.24 -37.84 -11.84
C GLN A 113 34.53 -37.84 -10.99
N SER A 114 34.64 -36.86 -10.07
CA SER A 114 35.78 -36.77 -9.17
C SER A 114 35.87 -38.00 -8.26
N ARG A 115 34.74 -38.50 -7.75
CA ARG A 115 34.69 -39.74 -6.94
C ARG A 115 35.17 -40.97 -7.73
N GLU A 116 34.77 -41.10 -8.98
CA GLU A 116 35.21 -42.21 -9.86
C GLU A 116 36.71 -42.13 -10.16
N LEU A 117 37.22 -40.91 -10.43
CA LEU A 117 38.66 -40.73 -10.72
C LEU A 117 39.54 -40.98 -9.50
N VAL A 118 39.08 -40.61 -8.31
CA VAL A 118 39.78 -40.91 -7.03
C VAL A 118 39.75 -42.41 -6.76
N ALA A 119 38.61 -43.09 -6.97
CA ALA A 119 38.47 -44.53 -6.84
C ALA A 119 39.38 -45.29 -7.80
N ALA A 120 39.62 -44.74 -9.01
CA ALA A 120 40.57 -45.29 -10.00
C ALA A 120 42.02 -44.90 -9.71
N GLY A 121 42.33 -44.20 -8.63
CA GLY A 121 43.69 -43.77 -8.29
C GLY A 121 44.27 -42.69 -9.19
N LYS A 122 43.43 -42.03 -9.99
CA LYS A 122 43.84 -40.98 -10.96
C LYS A 122 43.83 -39.55 -10.38
N GLN A 123 43.21 -39.36 -9.24
CA GLN A 123 43.14 -38.08 -8.53
C GLN A 123 43.36 -38.27 -7.00
N PRO A 124 43.86 -37.24 -6.30
CA PRO A 124 44.02 -37.27 -4.85
C PRO A 124 42.62 -37.17 -4.18
N GLU A 125 42.49 -37.65 -2.96
CA GLU A 125 41.26 -37.62 -2.17
C GLU A 125 40.75 -36.18 -1.89
N SER A 126 41.65 -35.19 -1.85
CA SER A 126 41.30 -33.79 -1.72
C SER A 126 40.35 -33.30 -2.83
N ALA A 127 40.57 -33.75 -4.08
CA ALA A 127 39.74 -33.40 -5.22
C ALA A 127 38.27 -33.88 -5.06
N ARG A 128 38.05 -35.04 -4.41
CA ARG A 128 36.70 -35.51 -4.05
C ARG A 128 36.05 -34.56 -3.04
N TYR A 129 36.74 -34.23 -1.95
CA TYR A 129 36.20 -33.34 -0.92
C TYR A 129 35.93 -31.96 -1.46
N GLU A 130 36.76 -31.41 -2.35
CA GLU A 130 36.54 -30.10 -2.98
C GLU A 130 35.28 -30.13 -3.85
N SER A 131 35.06 -31.16 -4.68
CA SER A 131 33.88 -31.26 -5.52
C SER A 131 32.60 -31.53 -4.72
N GLU A 132 32.66 -32.31 -3.63
CA GLU A 132 31.55 -32.54 -2.72
C GLU A 132 31.20 -31.25 -1.96
N ALA A 133 32.18 -30.46 -1.52
CA ALA A 133 31.97 -29.17 -0.90
C ALA A 133 31.32 -28.15 -1.85
N LEU A 134 31.73 -28.13 -3.13
CA LEU A 134 31.12 -27.29 -4.16
C LEU A 134 29.65 -27.70 -4.38
N MET A 135 29.37 -28.99 -4.52
CA MET A 135 28.00 -29.50 -4.66
C MET A 135 27.13 -29.11 -3.47
N ALA A 136 27.64 -29.23 -2.24
CA ALA A 136 26.91 -28.84 -1.03
C ALA A 136 26.64 -27.32 -0.97
N LYS A 137 27.59 -26.50 -1.43
CA LYS A 137 27.41 -25.06 -1.58
C LYS A 137 26.32 -24.72 -2.60
N ASP A 138 26.31 -25.37 -3.75
CA ASP A 138 25.32 -25.15 -4.80
C ASP A 138 23.93 -25.62 -4.35
N GLN A 139 23.85 -26.72 -3.57
CA GLN A 139 22.61 -27.16 -2.93
C GLN A 139 22.04 -26.11 -1.97
N LEU A 140 22.92 -25.47 -1.18
CA LEU A 140 22.49 -24.36 -0.29
C LEU A 140 21.97 -23.19 -1.13
N SER A 141 22.67 -22.81 -2.19
CA SER A 141 22.28 -21.71 -3.08
C SER A 141 20.91 -21.96 -3.72
N LEU A 142 20.65 -23.19 -4.16
CA LEU A 142 19.32 -23.58 -4.67
C LEU A 142 18.23 -23.45 -3.60
N THR A 143 18.52 -23.89 -2.38
CA THR A 143 17.55 -23.78 -1.27
C THR A 143 17.22 -22.33 -0.98
N GLN A 144 18.23 -21.44 -0.98
CA GLN A 144 18.03 -20.00 -0.81
C GLN A 144 17.20 -19.41 -1.95
N ALA A 145 17.54 -19.69 -3.21
CA ALA A 145 16.80 -19.21 -4.37
C ALA A 145 15.31 -19.65 -4.35
N ARG A 146 15.03 -20.88 -3.93
CA ARG A 146 13.66 -21.37 -3.79
C ARG A 146 12.90 -20.63 -2.67
N ASN A 147 13.55 -20.35 -1.54
CA ASN A 147 12.95 -19.57 -0.46
C ASN A 147 12.65 -18.13 -0.91
N ASP A 148 13.59 -17.50 -1.63
CA ASP A 148 13.41 -16.14 -2.14
C ASP A 148 12.27 -16.08 -3.15
N LEU A 149 12.13 -17.09 -4.03
CA LEU A 149 10.99 -17.22 -4.94
C LEU A 149 9.66 -17.34 -4.18
N GLN A 150 9.62 -18.16 -3.13
CA GLN A 150 8.40 -18.31 -2.32
C GLN A 150 8.03 -16.99 -1.61
N LEU A 151 9.00 -16.24 -1.10
CA LEU A 151 8.78 -14.93 -0.51
C LEU A 151 8.28 -13.92 -1.54
N ALA A 152 8.87 -13.89 -2.73
CA ALA A 152 8.42 -13.00 -3.81
C ALA A 152 6.98 -13.30 -4.24
N LEU A 153 6.60 -14.58 -4.37
CA LEU A 153 5.23 -15.00 -4.66
C LEU A 153 4.26 -14.60 -3.54
N LEU A 154 4.67 -14.73 -2.27
CA LEU A 154 3.87 -14.30 -1.13
C LEU A 154 3.63 -12.80 -1.16
N ASN A 155 4.70 -11.99 -1.36
CA ASN A 155 4.61 -10.53 -1.44
C ASN A 155 3.66 -10.09 -2.57
N LEU A 156 3.79 -10.69 -3.75
CA LEU A 156 2.90 -10.41 -4.88
C LEU A 156 1.45 -10.79 -4.56
N SER A 157 1.21 -11.95 -3.94
CA SER A 157 -0.13 -12.40 -3.57
C SER A 157 -0.80 -11.45 -2.57
N GLN A 158 -0.01 -10.92 -1.61
CA GLN A 158 -0.47 -9.92 -0.65
C GLN A 158 -0.79 -8.57 -1.31
N ALA A 159 0.06 -8.12 -2.23
CA ALA A 159 -0.19 -6.88 -2.98
C ALA A 159 -1.47 -6.97 -3.83
N LEU A 160 -1.81 -8.17 -4.32
CA LEU A 160 -3.06 -8.47 -5.02
C LEU A 160 -4.25 -8.73 -4.08
N ASN A 161 -4.06 -8.58 -2.76
CA ASN A 161 -5.07 -8.81 -1.72
C ASN A 161 -5.73 -10.20 -1.82
N ARG A 162 -4.94 -11.25 -2.11
CA ARG A 162 -5.42 -12.64 -2.15
C ARG A 162 -5.42 -13.24 -0.75
N GLU A 163 -6.42 -14.07 -0.46
CA GLU A 163 -6.54 -14.75 0.84
C GLU A 163 -5.43 -15.78 1.08
N SER A 164 -4.87 -16.37 0.00
CA SER A 164 -3.82 -17.38 0.10
C SER A 164 -2.86 -17.31 -1.07
N ALA A 165 -1.58 -17.52 -0.78
CA ALA A 165 -0.53 -17.70 -1.79
C ALA A 165 -0.43 -19.17 -2.27
N ALA A 166 -1.16 -20.12 -1.67
CA ALA A 166 -1.10 -21.52 -2.03
C ALA A 166 -1.57 -21.76 -3.48
N GLY A 167 -0.72 -22.38 -4.28
CA GLY A 167 -0.99 -22.66 -5.70
C GLY A 167 -0.94 -21.42 -6.59
N PHE A 168 -0.45 -20.27 -6.10
CA PHE A 168 -0.24 -19.11 -6.91
C PHE A 168 1.08 -19.21 -7.67
N ASP A 169 1.02 -19.12 -8.97
CA ASP A 169 2.19 -19.05 -9.87
C ASP A 169 1.95 -17.96 -10.92
N VAL A 170 3.04 -17.50 -11.51
CA VAL A 170 3.05 -16.43 -12.49
C VAL A 170 3.49 -16.98 -13.83
N VAL A 171 2.73 -16.64 -14.86
CA VAL A 171 3.08 -17.00 -16.25
C VAL A 171 4.18 -16.07 -16.74
N VAL A 172 5.24 -16.66 -17.28
CA VAL A 172 6.30 -15.91 -17.96
C VAL A 172 5.78 -15.44 -19.30
N PRO A 173 5.76 -14.13 -19.60
CA PRO A 173 5.30 -13.65 -20.90
C PRO A 173 6.32 -14.02 -21.98
N GLU A 174 5.83 -14.58 -23.10
CA GLU A 174 6.65 -14.72 -24.30
C GLU A 174 6.84 -13.32 -24.91
N LEU A 175 8.03 -12.76 -24.73
CA LEU A 175 8.41 -11.49 -25.36
C LEU A 175 8.74 -11.76 -26.84
N ASP A 176 7.76 -11.59 -27.70
CA ASP A 176 8.00 -11.63 -29.15
C ASP A 176 8.84 -10.41 -29.57
N SER A 177 9.77 -10.62 -30.51
CA SER A 177 10.67 -9.58 -31.04
C SER A 177 9.90 -8.35 -31.60
N VAL A 178 8.66 -8.55 -32.03
CA VAL A 178 7.75 -7.49 -32.49
C VAL A 178 7.36 -6.55 -31.35
N THR A 179 7.14 -7.08 -30.12
CA THR A 179 6.77 -6.30 -28.94
C THR A 179 7.93 -5.39 -28.49
N LEU A 180 9.17 -5.90 -28.54
CA LEU A 180 10.38 -5.12 -28.23
C LEU A 180 10.61 -3.99 -29.25
N ALA A 181 10.34 -4.22 -30.52
CA ALA A 181 10.43 -3.19 -31.56
C ALA A 181 9.34 -2.10 -31.42
N SER A 182 8.17 -2.45 -30.88
CA SER A 182 7.10 -1.48 -30.60
C SER A 182 7.40 -0.59 -29.38
N LEU A 183 8.08 -1.10 -28.37
CA LEU A 183 8.52 -0.33 -27.21
C LEU A 183 9.56 0.74 -27.56
N HIS A 184 10.38 0.49 -28.60
CA HIS A 184 11.33 1.50 -29.11
C HIS A 184 10.66 2.69 -29.84
N ARG A 185 9.35 2.58 -30.13
CA ARG A 185 8.52 3.66 -30.70
C ARG A 185 7.78 4.50 -29.65
N LEU A 186 7.83 4.14 -28.37
CA LEU A 186 7.37 5.03 -27.33
C LEU A 186 8.30 6.24 -27.31
N GLY A 187 7.76 7.36 -27.84
CA GLY A 187 8.51 8.56 -28.13
C GLY A 187 9.37 9.04 -26.98
N THR A 188 10.40 9.74 -27.33
CA THR A 188 11.23 10.51 -26.38
C THR A 188 10.34 11.31 -25.43
N ALA A 189 10.80 11.48 -24.20
CA ALA A 189 10.07 12.16 -23.11
C ALA A 189 9.45 13.52 -23.52
N ASP A 190 9.97 14.17 -24.55
CA ASP A 190 9.44 15.41 -25.12
C ASP A 190 8.08 15.28 -25.83
N GLY A 191 7.64 14.06 -26.18
CA GLY A 191 6.33 13.82 -26.81
C GLY A 191 5.16 13.66 -25.82
N VAL A 192 5.44 13.56 -24.52
CA VAL A 192 4.44 13.34 -23.47
C VAL A 192 4.00 14.66 -22.81
N TYR A 193 4.77 15.75 -22.99
CA TYR A 193 4.54 17.05 -22.34
C TYR A 193 4.01 18.17 -23.29
N ASN A 194 3.61 17.85 -24.53
CA ASN A 194 2.96 18.82 -25.44
C ASN A 194 1.47 18.53 -25.62
#